data_5813515c87213236af33e70b15462656
#
_entry.id   5813515c87213236af33e70b15462656
#
_cell.length_a   1.000
_cell.length_b   1.000
_cell.length_c   1.000
_cell.angle_alpha   90.00
_cell.angle_beta   90.00
_cell.angle_gamma   90.00
#
_symmetry.space_group_name_H-M   'P 1'
#
loop_
_entity.id
_entity.type
_entity.pdbx_description
1 polymer ?
#
loop_
_entity_poly.entity_id
_entity_poly.type
_entity_poly.pdbx_seq_one_letter_code
_entity_poly.pdbx_strand_id
1 'polypeptide(L)'
;MYKIIGGDQKQYGPVSADEVRHWIADGRLNAQSLAWAEGTADWKPLGSFSEFADALRTQAAPPPLSGAAMPPGTSDAYRAEILARYPQIQIGRCLKGSWDLVTSNFGLLFGAAALVWAIRFGCNFVPYLGPIINWVLRGALIGGLYLVFLKRIRREPAGFEDLFSGFQFAFLQLFLVGLVSGLLTFVAAFCCLLIPGLYLFIAWIFSIPLVADKRFEFWTAMELSRKVVTKVWFEIFGLFILVSLPALLVGLGAGLKVAIDILPTLERVISSGQPDTEAIRTLILQTAGSSLWMIVVVNVVSLLNFPFVIGALAHAYEDLFGTRRAPSP
;
A
#
# COMPACT_ATOMS: atom_id res chain seq x y z
N MET A 1 33.94 -10.99 -34.05
CA MET A 1 32.70 -11.73 -33.82
C MET A 1 32.53 -11.97 -32.32
N TYR A 2 31.26 -11.84 -31.79
CA TYR A 2 30.95 -12.00 -30.37
C TYR A 2 29.98 -13.18 -30.17
N LYS A 3 30.13 -13.86 -29.06
CA LYS A 3 29.10 -14.78 -28.53
C LYS A 3 28.62 -14.21 -27.20
N ILE A 4 27.31 -14.25 -26.96
CA ILE A 4 26.70 -13.65 -25.79
C ILE A 4 25.91 -14.72 -25.06
N ILE A 5 25.95 -14.71 -23.72
CA ILE A 5 25.01 -15.47 -22.89
C ILE A 5 23.88 -14.54 -22.48
N GLY A 6 22.67 -14.89 -22.95
CA GLY A 6 21.45 -14.14 -22.59
C GLY A 6 21.01 -14.37 -21.14
N GLY A 7 20.04 -13.59 -20.69
CA GLY A 7 19.42 -13.75 -19.36
C GLY A 7 18.70 -15.11 -19.15
N ASP A 8 18.39 -15.81 -20.23
CA ASP A 8 17.84 -17.16 -20.28
C ASP A 8 18.91 -18.28 -20.25
N GLN A 9 20.18 -17.89 -19.99
CA GLN A 9 21.37 -18.78 -19.98
C GLN A 9 21.66 -19.48 -21.30
N LYS A 10 21.06 -19.03 -22.42
CA LYS A 10 21.38 -19.56 -23.75
C LYS A 10 22.47 -18.74 -24.40
N GLN A 11 23.30 -19.44 -25.21
CA GLN A 11 24.35 -18.82 -25.98
C GLN A 11 23.81 -18.35 -27.33
N TYR A 12 24.07 -17.09 -27.66
CA TYR A 12 23.72 -16.43 -28.92
C TYR A 12 25.00 -16.03 -29.67
N GLY A 13 25.01 -16.19 -30.97
CA GLY A 13 26.11 -15.78 -31.84
C GLY A 13 26.68 -16.92 -32.71
N PRO A 14 27.64 -16.60 -33.59
CA PRO A 14 28.42 -15.36 -33.62
C PRO A 14 27.64 -14.14 -34.13
N VAL A 15 27.74 -13.00 -33.45
CA VAL A 15 27.10 -11.74 -33.79
C VAL A 15 28.16 -10.63 -33.97
N SER A 16 27.80 -9.56 -34.72
CA SER A 16 28.65 -8.40 -34.92
C SER A 16 28.63 -7.46 -33.72
N ALA A 17 29.60 -6.56 -33.59
CA ALA A 17 29.63 -5.53 -32.57
C ALA A 17 28.40 -4.59 -32.65
N ASP A 18 27.89 -4.32 -33.85
CA ASP A 18 26.75 -3.45 -34.09
C ASP A 18 25.45 -4.11 -33.62
N GLU A 19 25.29 -5.42 -33.82
CA GLU A 19 24.17 -6.18 -33.26
C GLU A 19 24.20 -6.19 -31.73
N VAL A 20 25.37 -6.33 -31.12
CA VAL A 20 25.52 -6.25 -29.66
C VAL A 20 25.12 -4.86 -29.16
N ARG A 21 25.52 -3.77 -29.84
CA ARG A 21 25.09 -2.39 -29.50
C ARG A 21 23.57 -2.23 -29.62
N HIS A 22 22.97 -2.83 -30.66
CA HIS A 22 21.52 -2.78 -30.84
C HIS A 22 20.80 -3.53 -29.69
N TRP A 23 21.28 -4.70 -29.30
CA TRP A 23 20.72 -5.44 -28.17
C TRP A 23 20.92 -4.75 -26.82
N ILE A 24 22.02 -3.96 -26.67
CA ILE A 24 22.20 -3.07 -25.53
C ILE A 24 21.15 -1.94 -25.56
N ALA A 25 20.95 -1.29 -26.70
CA ALA A 25 19.97 -0.22 -26.85
C ALA A 25 18.53 -0.69 -26.58
N ASP A 26 18.19 -1.93 -27.01
CA ASP A 26 16.90 -2.57 -26.76
C ASP A 26 16.71 -3.04 -25.29
N GLY A 27 17.73 -2.87 -24.43
CA GLY A 27 17.67 -3.34 -23.04
C GLY A 27 17.77 -4.86 -22.85
N ARG A 28 18.14 -5.61 -23.90
CA ARG A 28 18.29 -7.08 -23.86
C ARG A 28 19.58 -7.53 -23.20
N LEU A 29 20.62 -6.67 -23.24
CA LEU A 29 21.95 -6.92 -22.65
C LEU A 29 22.30 -5.76 -21.71
N ASN A 30 23.07 -6.06 -20.68
CA ASN A 30 23.58 -5.09 -19.71
C ASN A 30 25.09 -5.29 -19.47
N ALA A 31 25.69 -4.41 -18.65
CA ALA A 31 27.12 -4.47 -18.35
C ALA A 31 27.61 -5.80 -17.75
N GLN A 32 26.69 -6.58 -17.14
CA GLN A 32 26.99 -7.85 -16.48
C GLN A 32 26.76 -9.06 -17.39
N SER A 33 26.12 -8.88 -18.56
CA SER A 33 25.92 -9.95 -19.56
C SER A 33 27.28 -10.49 -20.00
N LEU A 34 27.43 -11.83 -20.04
CA LEU A 34 28.70 -12.46 -20.42
C LEU A 34 28.84 -12.45 -21.92
N ALA A 35 29.99 -11.97 -22.39
CA ALA A 35 30.41 -11.94 -23.79
C ALA A 35 31.76 -12.65 -23.97
N TRP A 36 31.87 -13.33 -25.06
CA TRP A 36 33.14 -13.90 -25.55
C TRP A 36 33.46 -13.27 -26.90
N ALA A 37 34.64 -12.69 -27.01
CA ALA A 37 35.12 -12.10 -28.25
C ALA A 37 36.13 -13.06 -28.94
N GLU A 38 36.13 -13.06 -30.24
CA GLU A 38 37.10 -13.83 -31.02
C GLU A 38 38.54 -13.42 -30.67
N GLY A 39 39.33 -14.36 -30.14
CA GLY A 39 40.70 -14.10 -29.66
C GLY A 39 40.81 -13.95 -28.12
N THR A 40 39.71 -14.02 -27.36
CA THR A 40 39.77 -14.08 -25.89
C THR A 40 39.65 -15.54 -25.40
N ALA A 41 40.42 -15.89 -24.34
CA ALA A 41 40.39 -17.23 -23.77
C ALA A 41 39.13 -17.50 -22.92
N ASP A 42 38.57 -16.44 -22.29
CA ASP A 42 37.52 -16.57 -21.29
C ASP A 42 36.31 -15.66 -21.59
N TRP A 43 35.16 -16.05 -21.03
CA TRP A 43 33.95 -15.21 -20.99
C TRP A 43 34.15 -14.05 -20.04
N LYS A 44 33.85 -12.82 -20.50
CA LYS A 44 34.00 -11.59 -19.70
C LYS A 44 32.69 -10.84 -19.67
N PRO A 45 32.40 -10.08 -18.58
CA PRO A 45 31.27 -9.16 -18.56
C PRO A 45 31.35 -8.12 -19.69
N LEU A 46 30.23 -7.81 -20.30
CA LEU A 46 30.15 -6.86 -21.43
C LEU A 46 30.72 -5.48 -21.06
N GLY A 47 30.56 -5.07 -19.78
CA GLY A 47 31.14 -3.84 -19.25
C GLY A 47 32.67 -3.77 -19.23
N SER A 48 33.39 -4.90 -19.42
CA SER A 48 34.86 -4.94 -19.52
C SER A 48 35.38 -4.61 -20.92
N PHE A 49 34.50 -4.55 -21.92
CA PHE A 49 34.85 -4.22 -23.30
C PHE A 49 34.67 -2.70 -23.53
N SER A 50 35.78 -1.99 -23.78
CA SER A 50 35.78 -0.53 -23.97
C SER A 50 34.91 -0.07 -25.15
N GLU A 51 34.74 -0.91 -26.16
CA GLU A 51 33.94 -0.65 -27.37
C GLU A 51 32.44 -0.59 -27.14
N PHE A 52 31.93 -1.12 -26.01
CA PHE A 52 30.54 -1.04 -25.61
C PHE A 52 30.29 -0.05 -24.48
N ALA A 53 31.36 0.60 -23.97
CA ALA A 53 31.25 1.52 -22.84
C ALA A 53 30.27 2.67 -23.13
N ASP A 54 30.29 3.26 -24.34
CA ASP A 54 29.39 4.35 -24.71
C ASP A 54 27.95 3.85 -24.90
N ALA A 55 27.73 2.68 -25.50
CA ALA A 55 26.41 2.10 -25.63
C ALA A 55 25.80 1.76 -24.25
N LEU A 56 26.62 1.26 -23.33
CA LEU A 56 26.20 0.95 -21.94
C LEU A 56 25.96 2.23 -21.11
N ARG A 57 26.66 3.34 -21.41
CA ARG A 57 26.38 4.66 -20.79
C ARG A 57 25.11 5.30 -21.32
N THR A 58 24.84 5.13 -22.61
CA THR A 58 23.64 5.68 -23.27
C THR A 58 22.40 4.84 -22.99
N GLN A 59 22.60 3.58 -22.56
CA GLN A 59 21.52 2.78 -22.03
C GLN A 59 20.96 3.52 -20.80
N ALA A 60 19.87 4.26 -21.00
CA ALA A 60 19.08 4.75 -19.87
C ALA A 60 18.91 3.58 -18.92
N ALA A 61 19.35 3.73 -17.67
CA ALA A 61 19.20 2.69 -16.67
C ALA A 61 17.81 2.08 -16.85
N PRO A 62 17.67 0.78 -17.07
CA PRO A 62 16.34 0.17 -17.27
C PRO A 62 15.47 0.72 -16.15
N PRO A 63 14.24 1.18 -16.45
CA PRO A 63 13.38 1.69 -15.39
C PRO A 63 13.46 0.67 -14.26
N PRO A 64 13.81 1.04 -13.02
CA PRO A 64 14.12 0.10 -11.98
C PRO A 64 12.98 -0.90 -12.00
N LEU A 65 13.31 -2.17 -12.29
CA LEU A 65 12.33 -3.26 -12.33
C LEU A 65 11.51 -3.04 -11.06
N SER A 66 10.22 -2.75 -11.21
CA SER A 66 9.32 -2.35 -10.12
C SER A 66 9.18 -3.47 -9.07
N GLY A 67 10.27 -4.01 -8.62
CA GLY A 67 10.40 -5.18 -7.77
C GLY A 67 11.72 -5.35 -7.06
N ALA A 68 12.79 -4.69 -7.50
CA ALA A 68 14.08 -4.79 -6.82
C ALA A 68 14.03 -4.01 -5.49
N ALA A 69 14.42 -4.65 -4.39
CA ALA A 69 14.63 -3.96 -3.12
C ALA A 69 15.67 -2.85 -3.31
N MET A 70 15.43 -1.70 -2.68
CA MET A 70 16.38 -0.58 -2.74
C MET A 70 17.74 -1.04 -2.22
N PRO A 71 18.86 -0.82 -2.95
CA PRO A 71 20.19 -1.22 -2.50
C PRO A 71 20.49 -0.67 -1.09
N PRO A 72 21.18 -1.41 -0.22
CA PRO A 72 21.39 -1.03 1.20
C PRO A 72 21.91 0.39 1.40
N GLY A 73 22.90 0.84 0.66
CA GLY A 73 23.46 2.19 0.77
C GLY A 73 22.51 3.29 0.29
N THR A 74 21.64 3.00 -0.68
CA THR A 74 20.65 3.95 -1.19
C THR A 74 19.48 4.14 -0.21
N SER A 75 19.12 3.07 0.53
CA SER A 75 18.07 3.12 1.53
C SER A 75 18.45 4.04 2.71
N ASP A 76 19.69 4.00 3.16
CA ASP A 76 20.13 4.82 4.30
C ASP A 76 20.28 6.30 3.91
N ALA A 77 20.79 6.59 2.72
CA ALA A 77 20.84 7.95 2.19
C ALA A 77 19.44 8.56 2.03
N TYR A 78 18.48 7.81 1.46
CA TYR A 78 17.09 8.24 1.35
C TYR A 78 16.46 8.49 2.72
N ARG A 79 16.66 7.60 3.70
CA ARG A 79 16.16 7.78 5.07
C ARG A 79 16.73 9.04 5.73
N ALA A 80 18.04 9.27 5.61
CA ALA A 80 18.70 10.46 6.14
C ALA A 80 18.13 11.74 5.51
N GLU A 81 17.94 11.75 4.20
CA GLU A 81 17.33 12.85 3.46
C GLU A 81 15.90 13.14 3.95
N ILE A 82 15.04 12.12 4.04
CA ILE A 82 13.65 12.28 4.49
C ILE A 82 13.59 12.77 5.94
N LEU A 83 14.45 12.26 6.83
CA LEU A 83 14.47 12.68 8.23
C LEU A 83 15.00 14.11 8.43
N ALA A 84 15.88 14.59 7.53
CA ALA A 84 16.38 15.95 7.53
C ALA A 84 15.36 16.97 7.00
N ARG A 85 14.35 16.53 6.23
CA ARG A 85 13.29 17.41 5.72
C ARG A 85 12.37 17.87 6.86
N TYR A 86 11.91 19.12 6.78
CA TYR A 86 10.78 19.57 7.59
C TYR A 86 9.48 19.13 6.89
N PRO A 87 8.71 18.20 7.46
CA PRO A 87 7.50 17.70 6.84
C PRO A 87 6.42 18.80 6.83
N GLN A 88 5.73 18.98 5.72
CA GLN A 88 4.61 19.91 5.57
C GLN A 88 3.48 19.21 4.84
N ILE A 89 2.28 19.32 5.37
CA ILE A 89 1.07 18.78 4.78
C ILE A 89 0.04 19.87 4.63
N GLN A 90 -0.54 19.96 3.45
CA GLN A 90 -1.67 20.85 3.18
C GLN A 90 -2.94 20.01 3.05
N ILE A 91 -3.71 19.89 4.14
CA ILE A 91 -4.92 19.05 4.20
C ILE A 91 -5.87 19.35 3.03
N GLY A 92 -6.14 20.62 2.75
CA GLY A 92 -7.02 21.03 1.65
C GLY A 92 -6.53 20.56 0.28
N ARG A 93 -5.21 20.59 0.03
CA ARG A 93 -4.63 20.08 -1.20
C ARG A 93 -4.76 18.56 -1.32
N CYS A 94 -4.52 17.82 -0.24
CA CYS A 94 -4.67 16.37 -0.22
C CYS A 94 -6.13 15.96 -0.47
N LEU A 95 -7.11 16.66 0.13
CA LEU A 95 -8.53 16.39 -0.09
C LEU A 95 -8.96 16.70 -1.53
N LYS A 96 -8.60 17.90 -2.03
CA LYS A 96 -8.89 18.28 -3.41
C LYS A 96 -8.21 17.35 -4.40
N GLY A 97 -6.92 17.06 -4.19
CA GLY A 97 -6.15 16.15 -5.04
C GLY A 97 -6.76 14.75 -5.08
N SER A 98 -7.23 14.24 -3.94
CA SER A 98 -7.96 12.96 -3.88
C SER A 98 -9.25 13.00 -4.69
N TRP A 99 -10.03 14.06 -4.54
CA TRP A 99 -11.28 14.23 -5.30
C TRP A 99 -11.00 14.25 -6.81
N ASP A 100 -10.11 15.13 -7.26
CA ASP A 100 -9.75 15.29 -8.67
C ASP A 100 -9.16 14.00 -9.25
N LEU A 101 -8.32 13.29 -8.49
CA LEU A 101 -7.71 12.03 -8.90
C LEU A 101 -8.75 10.92 -9.09
N VAL A 102 -9.63 10.73 -8.10
CA VAL A 102 -10.64 9.66 -8.14
C VAL A 102 -11.68 9.94 -9.20
N THR A 103 -12.15 11.20 -9.34
CA THR A 103 -13.17 11.54 -10.34
C THR A 103 -12.65 11.47 -11.77
N SER A 104 -11.40 11.89 -12.01
CA SER A 104 -10.77 11.83 -13.33
C SER A 104 -10.33 10.42 -13.76
N ASN A 105 -10.14 9.49 -12.80
CA ASN A 105 -9.76 8.09 -13.06
C ASN A 105 -10.74 7.11 -12.41
N PHE A 106 -12.03 7.45 -12.41
CA PHE A 106 -13.05 6.76 -11.62
C PHE A 106 -13.07 5.24 -11.88
N GLY A 107 -13.10 4.81 -13.14
CA GLY A 107 -13.19 3.39 -13.50
C GLY A 107 -12.07 2.53 -12.91
N LEU A 108 -10.82 3.00 -12.99
CA LEU A 108 -9.68 2.27 -12.48
C LEU A 108 -9.60 2.33 -10.94
N LEU A 109 -9.63 3.54 -10.37
CA LEU A 109 -9.37 3.72 -8.93
C LEU A 109 -10.52 3.22 -8.07
N PHE A 110 -11.76 3.51 -8.49
CA PHE A 110 -12.94 2.98 -7.82
C PHE A 110 -13.05 1.46 -8.01
N GLY A 111 -12.80 0.96 -9.24
CA GLY A 111 -12.81 -0.48 -9.52
C GLY A 111 -11.75 -1.25 -8.72
N ALA A 112 -10.53 -0.73 -8.61
CA ALA A 112 -9.47 -1.33 -7.78
C ALA A 112 -9.85 -1.33 -6.30
N ALA A 113 -10.37 -0.22 -5.78
CA ALA A 113 -10.82 -0.11 -4.40
C ALA A 113 -12.02 -1.05 -4.11
N ALA A 114 -12.99 -1.12 -5.03
CA ALA A 114 -14.13 -2.01 -4.94
C ALA A 114 -13.71 -3.49 -4.96
N LEU A 115 -12.73 -3.84 -5.80
CA LEU A 115 -12.19 -5.21 -5.86
C LEU A 115 -11.53 -5.59 -4.53
N VAL A 116 -10.67 -4.73 -3.96
CA VAL A 116 -10.08 -4.95 -2.63
C VAL A 116 -11.15 -5.10 -1.57
N TRP A 117 -12.15 -4.21 -1.59
CA TRP A 117 -13.26 -4.26 -0.66
C TRP A 117 -14.04 -5.58 -0.80
N ALA A 118 -14.38 -5.99 -2.03
CA ALA A 118 -15.12 -7.22 -2.30
C ALA A 118 -14.37 -8.47 -1.84
N ILE A 119 -13.05 -8.57 -2.11
CA ILE A 119 -12.21 -9.67 -1.63
C ILE A 119 -12.25 -9.74 -0.09
N ARG A 120 -12.05 -8.61 0.58
CA ARG A 120 -12.04 -8.53 2.03
C ARG A 120 -13.42 -8.81 2.64
N PHE A 121 -14.48 -8.32 2.00
CA PHE A 121 -15.85 -8.60 2.40
C PHE A 121 -16.17 -10.09 2.23
N GLY A 122 -15.77 -10.69 1.11
CA GLY A 122 -15.94 -12.12 0.84
C GLY A 122 -15.26 -13.01 1.88
N CYS A 123 -14.11 -12.61 2.42
CA CYS A 123 -13.46 -13.35 3.51
C CYS A 123 -14.35 -13.52 4.76
N ASN A 124 -15.27 -12.58 5.03
CA ASN A 124 -16.14 -12.67 6.21
C ASN A 124 -17.17 -13.81 6.12
N PHE A 125 -17.42 -14.36 4.93
CA PHE A 125 -18.30 -15.50 4.74
C PHE A 125 -17.64 -16.86 5.03
N VAL A 126 -16.32 -16.88 5.27
CA VAL A 126 -15.59 -18.10 5.64
C VAL A 126 -15.52 -18.20 7.16
N PRO A 127 -16.28 -19.10 7.81
CA PRO A 127 -16.28 -19.23 9.27
C PRO A 127 -14.86 -19.52 9.79
N TYR A 128 -14.50 -18.95 10.93
CA TYR A 128 -13.23 -19.12 11.65
C TYR A 128 -11.96 -18.70 10.88
N LEU A 129 -11.82 -19.05 9.61
CA LEU A 129 -10.64 -18.74 8.79
C LEU A 129 -10.70 -17.35 8.15
N GLY A 130 -11.89 -16.82 7.91
CA GLY A 130 -12.09 -15.54 7.22
C GLY A 130 -11.34 -14.36 7.83
N PRO A 131 -11.40 -14.13 9.15
CA PRO A 131 -10.63 -13.08 9.80
C PRO A 131 -9.11 -13.25 9.63
N ILE A 132 -8.61 -14.48 9.69
CA ILE A 132 -7.18 -14.79 9.51
C ILE A 132 -6.77 -14.50 8.06
N ILE A 133 -7.54 -14.99 7.09
CA ILE A 133 -7.29 -14.73 5.65
C ILE A 133 -7.31 -13.23 5.37
N ASN A 134 -8.31 -12.51 5.88
CA ASN A 134 -8.42 -11.06 5.71
C ASN A 134 -7.19 -10.33 6.29
N TRP A 135 -6.67 -10.80 7.42
CA TRP A 135 -5.50 -10.21 8.06
C TRP A 135 -4.22 -10.47 7.25
N VAL A 136 -4.04 -11.70 6.75
CA VAL A 136 -2.91 -12.08 5.88
C VAL A 136 -2.90 -11.29 4.57
N LEU A 137 -4.05 -11.16 3.91
CA LEU A 137 -4.17 -10.47 2.63
C LEU A 137 -4.11 -8.94 2.74
N ARG A 138 -4.43 -8.38 3.90
CA ARG A 138 -4.57 -6.93 4.12
C ARG A 138 -3.37 -6.14 3.63
N GLY A 139 -2.14 -6.55 4.03
CA GLY A 139 -0.92 -5.82 3.68
C GLY A 139 -0.69 -5.76 2.17
N ALA A 140 -0.79 -6.92 1.50
CA ALA A 140 -0.55 -7.03 0.08
C ALA A 140 -1.62 -6.29 -0.77
N LEU A 141 -2.91 -6.43 -0.42
CA LEU A 141 -4.00 -5.76 -1.13
C LEU A 141 -3.98 -4.24 -0.94
N ILE A 142 -3.78 -3.77 0.28
CA ILE A 142 -3.68 -2.32 0.55
C ILE A 142 -2.40 -1.75 -0.07
N GLY A 143 -1.27 -2.46 0.02
CA GLY A 143 -0.01 -2.04 -0.61
C GLY A 143 -0.14 -1.92 -2.13
N GLY A 144 -0.72 -2.92 -2.79
CA GLY A 144 -1.01 -2.87 -4.23
C GLY A 144 -1.97 -1.73 -4.60
N LEU A 145 -3.01 -1.51 -3.79
CA LEU A 145 -3.93 -0.39 -4.00
C LEU A 145 -3.20 0.97 -3.92
N TYR A 146 -2.34 1.17 -2.91
CA TYR A 146 -1.50 2.38 -2.84
C TYR A 146 -0.62 2.55 -4.08
N LEU A 147 -0.03 1.47 -4.62
CA LEU A 147 0.79 1.55 -5.84
C LEU A 147 -0.01 2.04 -7.04
N VAL A 148 -1.25 1.56 -7.23
CA VAL A 148 -2.15 2.05 -8.30
C VAL A 148 -2.39 3.56 -8.16
N PHE A 149 -2.71 4.03 -6.94
CA PHE A 149 -2.93 5.45 -6.68
C PHE A 149 -1.66 6.29 -6.88
N LEU A 150 -0.52 5.85 -6.34
CA LEU A 150 0.76 6.55 -6.47
C LEU A 150 1.22 6.67 -7.92
N LYS A 151 1.09 5.59 -8.72
CA LYS A 151 1.39 5.64 -10.15
C LYS A 151 0.53 6.70 -10.86
N ARG A 152 -0.78 6.79 -10.54
CA ARG A 152 -1.66 7.81 -11.12
C ARG A 152 -1.29 9.24 -10.68
N ILE A 153 -0.92 9.46 -9.41
CA ILE A 153 -0.42 10.74 -8.93
C ILE A 153 0.87 11.13 -9.67
N ARG A 154 1.76 10.16 -9.92
CA ARG A 154 3.02 10.34 -10.66
C ARG A 154 2.84 10.42 -12.17
N ARG A 155 1.60 10.25 -12.68
CA ARG A 155 1.27 10.20 -14.12
C ARG A 155 1.94 9.02 -14.85
N GLU A 156 2.15 7.93 -14.15
CA GLU A 156 2.66 6.68 -14.67
C GLU A 156 1.50 5.78 -15.15
N PRO A 157 1.74 4.86 -16.10
CA PRO A 157 0.74 3.87 -16.47
C PRO A 157 0.43 2.99 -15.27
N ALA A 158 -0.86 2.82 -14.97
CA ALA A 158 -1.33 1.97 -13.88
C ALA A 158 -2.52 1.12 -14.36
N GLY A 159 -2.52 -0.15 -13.95
CA GLY A 159 -3.55 -1.13 -14.28
C GLY A 159 -4.01 -1.92 -13.06
N PHE A 160 -5.01 -2.78 -13.24
CA PHE A 160 -5.48 -3.70 -12.19
C PHE A 160 -4.42 -4.73 -11.78
N GLU A 161 -3.47 -5.03 -12.66
CA GLU A 161 -2.33 -5.92 -12.38
C GLU A 161 -1.44 -5.38 -11.25
N ASP A 162 -1.29 -4.06 -11.15
CA ASP A 162 -0.52 -3.41 -10.09
C ASP A 162 -1.09 -3.65 -8.70
N LEU A 163 -2.40 -3.91 -8.61
CA LEU A 163 -3.07 -4.24 -7.36
C LEU A 163 -2.49 -5.51 -6.72
N PHE A 164 -2.10 -6.47 -7.57
CA PHE A 164 -1.56 -7.76 -7.11
C PHE A 164 -0.04 -7.79 -7.04
N SER A 165 0.64 -6.72 -7.40
CA SER A 165 2.11 -6.64 -7.37
C SER A 165 2.70 -6.85 -5.96
N GLY A 166 1.97 -6.48 -4.91
CA GLY A 166 2.36 -6.74 -3.53
C GLY A 166 2.55 -8.23 -3.20
N PHE A 167 1.82 -9.12 -3.88
CA PHE A 167 1.95 -10.56 -3.71
C PHE A 167 3.21 -11.12 -4.37
N GLN A 168 3.65 -10.52 -5.47
CA GLN A 168 4.78 -11.01 -6.25
C GLN A 168 6.13 -10.60 -5.64
N PHE A 169 6.24 -9.36 -5.15
CA PHE A 169 7.54 -8.77 -4.85
C PHE A 169 7.82 -8.51 -3.38
N ALA A 170 6.79 -8.33 -2.54
CA ALA A 170 6.98 -7.91 -1.16
C ALA A 170 5.99 -8.55 -0.16
N PHE A 171 5.39 -9.69 -0.51
CA PHE A 171 4.33 -10.30 0.28
C PHE A 171 4.71 -10.47 1.76
N LEU A 172 5.87 -11.08 2.03
CA LEU A 172 6.31 -11.32 3.41
C LEU A 172 6.50 -10.01 4.19
N GLN A 173 7.10 -8.99 3.58
CA GLN A 173 7.30 -7.69 4.24
C GLN A 173 5.98 -6.95 4.46
N LEU A 174 5.06 -7.01 3.49
CA LEU A 174 3.72 -6.43 3.59
C LEU A 174 2.84 -7.17 4.62
N PHE A 175 2.98 -8.49 4.70
CA PHE A 175 2.34 -9.28 5.74
C PHE A 175 2.89 -8.92 7.13
N LEU A 176 4.21 -8.89 7.30
CA LEU A 176 4.85 -8.56 8.57
C LEU A 176 4.51 -7.14 9.03
N VAL A 177 4.54 -6.14 8.15
CA VAL A 177 4.16 -4.78 8.55
C VAL A 177 2.70 -4.71 8.98
N GLY A 178 1.80 -5.41 8.28
CA GLY A 178 0.39 -5.47 8.65
C GLY A 178 0.15 -6.20 9.98
N LEU A 179 0.84 -7.32 10.19
CA LEU A 179 0.78 -8.13 11.40
C LEU A 179 1.33 -7.37 12.62
N VAL A 180 2.56 -6.90 12.54
CA VAL A 180 3.26 -6.28 13.67
C VAL A 180 2.62 -4.93 14.03
N SER A 181 2.35 -4.07 13.05
CA SER A 181 1.69 -2.80 13.33
C SER A 181 0.28 -2.99 13.89
N GLY A 182 -0.48 -3.93 13.35
CA GLY A 182 -1.83 -4.25 13.83
C GLY A 182 -1.83 -4.80 15.25
N LEU A 183 -0.95 -5.77 15.54
CA LEU A 183 -0.82 -6.37 16.87
C LEU A 183 -0.38 -5.34 17.92
N LEU A 184 0.66 -4.57 17.62
CA LEU A 184 1.17 -3.55 18.57
C LEU A 184 0.15 -2.43 18.79
N THR A 185 -0.56 -2.00 17.74
CA THR A 185 -1.65 -1.01 17.87
C THR A 185 -2.78 -1.56 18.74
N PHE A 186 -3.18 -2.82 18.52
CA PHE A 186 -4.22 -3.48 19.32
C PHE A 186 -3.82 -3.61 20.79
N VAL A 187 -2.61 -4.11 21.06
CA VAL A 187 -2.07 -4.24 22.44
C VAL A 187 -2.01 -2.89 23.12
N ALA A 188 -1.50 -1.86 22.43
CA ALA A 188 -1.43 -0.50 22.97
C ALA A 188 -2.82 0.08 23.27
N ALA A 189 -3.81 -0.14 22.39
CA ALA A 189 -5.17 0.32 22.60
C ALA A 189 -5.87 -0.40 23.77
N PHE A 190 -5.63 -1.71 23.90
CA PHE A 190 -6.24 -2.53 24.95
C PHE A 190 -5.62 -2.29 26.32
N CYS A 191 -4.29 -2.27 26.40
CA CYS A 191 -3.55 -2.15 27.69
C CYS A 191 -3.46 -0.72 28.22
N CYS A 192 -3.50 0.30 27.34
CA CYS A 192 -3.18 1.69 27.68
C CYS A 192 -4.31 2.70 27.35
N LEU A 193 -5.58 2.29 27.42
CA LEU A 193 -6.75 3.19 27.33
C LEU A 193 -6.89 3.97 26.01
N LEU A 194 -6.82 3.28 24.84
CA LEU A 194 -7.09 3.82 23.50
C LEU A 194 -6.08 4.86 22.97
N ILE A 195 -5.57 5.78 23.79
CA ILE A 195 -4.73 6.91 23.35
C ILE A 195 -3.44 6.44 22.68
N PRO A 196 -2.59 5.57 23.30
CA PRO A 196 -1.40 5.07 22.64
C PRO A 196 -1.68 4.23 21.38
N GLY A 197 -2.79 3.48 21.37
CA GLY A 197 -3.21 2.74 20.19
C GLY A 197 -3.55 3.67 19.01
N LEU A 198 -4.29 4.76 19.28
CA LEU A 198 -4.62 5.77 18.28
C LEU A 198 -3.35 6.48 17.76
N TYR A 199 -2.42 6.81 18.67
CA TYR A 199 -1.14 7.40 18.28
C TYR A 199 -0.37 6.47 17.33
N LEU A 200 -0.22 5.19 17.66
CA LEU A 200 0.50 4.21 16.84
C LEU A 200 -0.20 3.94 15.52
N PHE A 201 -1.54 3.87 15.51
CA PHE A 201 -2.32 3.71 14.29
C PHE A 201 -2.00 4.81 13.27
N ILE A 202 -2.00 6.06 13.69
CA ILE A 202 -1.67 7.20 12.82
C ILE A 202 -0.18 7.21 12.49
N ALA A 203 0.70 6.97 13.45
CA ALA A 203 2.15 6.99 13.27
C ALA A 203 2.64 5.96 12.23
N TRP A 204 1.95 4.82 12.11
CA TRP A 204 2.29 3.74 11.17
C TRP A 204 1.43 3.69 9.90
N ILE A 205 0.62 4.72 9.64
CA ILE A 205 -0.34 4.74 8.52
C ILE A 205 0.36 4.60 7.16
N PHE A 206 1.61 5.10 7.04
CA PHE A 206 2.41 5.02 5.82
C PHE A 206 3.39 3.86 5.77
N SER A 207 3.38 2.95 6.74
CA SER A 207 4.30 1.79 6.76
C SER A 207 4.03 0.86 5.58
N ILE A 208 2.76 0.57 5.27
CA ILE A 208 2.39 -0.27 4.13
C ILE A 208 2.82 0.35 2.78
N PRO A 209 2.48 1.61 2.46
CA PRO A 209 2.94 2.21 1.20
C PRO A 209 4.46 2.36 1.12
N LEU A 210 5.19 2.55 2.23
CA LEU A 210 6.65 2.57 2.24
C LEU A 210 7.25 1.21 1.85
N VAL A 211 6.70 0.10 2.34
CA VAL A 211 7.10 -1.25 1.92
C VAL A 211 6.73 -1.48 0.45
N ALA A 212 5.52 -1.11 0.02
CA ALA A 212 5.05 -1.34 -1.34
C ALA A 212 5.83 -0.52 -2.38
N ASP A 213 6.02 0.79 -2.15
CA ASP A 213 6.64 1.74 -3.09
C ASP A 213 8.18 1.73 -3.05
N LYS A 214 8.76 1.78 -1.84
CA LYS A 214 10.21 1.90 -1.65
C LYS A 214 10.91 0.58 -1.35
N ARG A 215 10.16 -0.52 -1.20
CA ARG A 215 10.70 -1.85 -0.91
C ARG A 215 11.54 -1.92 0.36
N PHE A 216 11.19 -1.10 1.34
CA PHE A 216 11.82 -1.18 2.65
C PHE A 216 11.46 -2.48 3.38
N GLU A 217 12.36 -2.94 4.22
CA GLU A 217 12.05 -3.94 5.23
C GLU A 217 10.94 -3.41 6.17
N PHE A 218 10.07 -4.31 6.66
CA PHE A 218 8.89 -3.94 7.46
C PHE A 218 9.23 -3.06 8.66
N TRP A 219 10.28 -3.39 9.41
CA TRP A 219 10.67 -2.63 10.60
C TRP A 219 11.19 -1.24 10.24
N THR A 220 12.03 -1.16 9.22
CA THR A 220 12.55 0.11 8.71
C THR A 220 11.43 1.03 8.21
N ALA A 221 10.43 0.48 7.50
CA ALA A 221 9.27 1.21 7.05
C ALA A 221 8.42 1.74 8.22
N MET A 222 8.18 0.92 9.24
CA MET A 222 7.45 1.31 10.45
C MET A 222 8.16 2.42 11.21
N GLU A 223 9.49 2.28 11.41
CA GLU A 223 10.28 3.27 12.13
C GLU A 223 10.38 4.60 11.38
N LEU A 224 10.56 4.56 10.05
CA LEU A 224 10.58 5.76 9.21
C LEU A 224 9.21 6.46 9.21
N SER A 225 8.12 5.71 9.01
CA SER A 225 6.75 6.24 9.11
C SER A 225 6.54 6.94 10.44
N ARG A 226 6.83 6.25 11.55
CA ARG A 226 6.67 6.79 12.90
C ARG A 226 7.44 8.10 13.08
N LYS A 227 8.74 8.14 12.75
CA LYS A 227 9.60 9.33 12.94
C LYS A 227 9.11 10.53 12.14
N VAL A 228 8.64 10.33 10.92
CA VAL A 228 8.16 11.42 10.06
C VAL A 228 6.77 11.87 10.49
N VAL A 229 5.83 10.92 10.66
CA VAL A 229 4.44 11.23 10.98
C VAL A 229 4.31 11.87 12.37
N THR A 230 5.14 11.49 13.34
CA THR A 230 5.10 12.13 14.68
C THR A 230 5.32 13.64 14.62
N LYS A 231 6.09 14.15 13.65
CA LYS A 231 6.32 15.60 13.48
C LYS A 231 5.07 16.35 12.95
N VAL A 232 4.16 15.66 12.28
CA VAL A 232 2.93 16.19 11.65
C VAL A 232 1.72 15.33 12.01
N TRP A 233 1.70 14.80 13.24
CA TRP A 233 0.72 13.82 13.67
C TRP A 233 -0.71 14.38 13.64
N PHE A 234 -0.92 15.62 14.12
CA PHE A 234 -2.24 16.24 14.15
C PHE A 234 -2.78 16.55 12.75
N GLU A 235 -1.92 16.91 11.81
CA GLU A 235 -2.28 17.16 10.42
C GLU A 235 -2.73 15.86 9.73
N ILE A 236 -2.00 14.75 9.94
CA ILE A 236 -2.39 13.43 9.40
C ILE A 236 -3.66 12.92 10.07
N PHE A 237 -3.77 13.06 11.38
CA PHE A 237 -4.97 12.70 12.11
C PHE A 237 -6.19 13.50 11.63
N GLY A 238 -6.04 14.83 11.50
CA GLY A 238 -7.08 15.72 10.96
C GLY A 238 -7.48 15.36 9.53
N LEU A 239 -6.50 15.10 8.66
CA LEU A 239 -6.76 14.63 7.29
C LEU A 239 -7.56 13.32 7.29
N PHE A 240 -7.12 12.33 8.10
CA PHE A 240 -7.77 11.03 8.19
C PHE A 240 -9.22 11.15 8.69
N ILE A 241 -9.46 11.95 9.74
CA ILE A 241 -10.82 12.20 10.25
C ILE A 241 -11.68 12.88 9.18
N LEU A 242 -11.19 13.95 8.56
CA LEU A 242 -11.96 14.72 7.57
C LEU A 242 -12.36 13.87 6.35
N VAL A 243 -11.43 13.09 5.80
CA VAL A 243 -11.73 12.25 4.63
C VAL A 243 -12.62 11.06 5.00
N SER A 244 -12.52 10.55 6.26
CA SER A 244 -13.35 9.44 6.75
C SER A 244 -14.69 9.88 7.31
N LEU A 245 -14.94 11.18 7.41
CA LEU A 245 -16.12 11.75 8.08
C LEU A 245 -17.47 11.15 7.59
N PRO A 246 -17.72 10.97 6.27
CA PRO A 246 -18.98 10.37 5.82
C PRO A 246 -19.20 8.96 6.38
N ALA A 247 -18.17 8.13 6.36
CA ALA A 247 -18.24 6.76 6.88
C ALA A 247 -18.35 6.75 8.42
N LEU A 248 -17.65 7.66 9.11
CA LEU A 248 -17.72 7.81 10.57
C LEU A 248 -19.12 8.23 11.04
N LEU A 249 -19.74 9.22 10.39
CA LEU A 249 -21.08 9.67 10.77
C LEU A 249 -22.12 8.57 10.59
N VAL A 250 -22.06 7.84 9.47
CA VAL A 250 -22.99 6.73 9.24
C VAL A 250 -22.73 5.58 10.21
N GLY A 251 -21.46 5.26 10.48
CA GLY A 251 -21.08 4.22 11.45
C GLY A 251 -21.52 4.55 12.88
N LEU A 252 -21.34 5.81 13.32
CA LEU A 252 -21.79 6.29 14.63
C LEU A 252 -23.32 6.27 14.74
N GLY A 253 -24.04 6.72 13.69
CA GLY A 253 -25.50 6.67 13.65
C GLY A 253 -26.04 5.22 13.73
N ALA A 254 -25.41 4.30 13.01
CA ALA A 254 -25.75 2.89 13.07
C ALA A 254 -25.47 2.29 14.45
N GLY A 255 -24.31 2.59 15.04
CA GLY A 255 -23.94 2.13 16.38
C GLY A 255 -24.89 2.67 17.47
N LEU A 256 -25.25 3.94 17.39
CA LEU A 256 -26.20 4.58 18.32
C LEU A 256 -27.58 3.91 18.22
N LYS A 257 -28.07 3.66 17.00
CA LYS A 257 -29.34 2.97 16.83
C LYS A 257 -29.32 1.56 17.44
N VAL A 258 -28.27 0.78 17.20
CA VAL A 258 -28.10 -0.56 17.80
C VAL A 258 -28.09 -0.45 19.32
N ALA A 259 -27.40 0.53 19.89
CA ALA A 259 -27.39 0.76 21.34
C ALA A 259 -28.77 1.09 21.88
N ILE A 260 -29.54 1.96 21.21
CA ILE A 260 -30.92 2.30 21.59
C ILE A 260 -31.83 1.08 21.54
N ASP A 261 -31.70 0.23 20.52
CA ASP A 261 -32.51 -0.98 20.35
C ASP A 261 -32.20 -2.04 21.43
N ILE A 262 -30.95 -2.14 21.88
CA ILE A 262 -30.49 -3.12 22.86
C ILE A 262 -30.78 -2.69 24.31
N LEU A 263 -30.67 -1.41 24.62
CA LEU A 263 -30.72 -0.90 25.99
C LEU A 263 -31.97 -1.32 26.78
N PRO A 264 -33.23 -1.23 26.26
CA PRO A 264 -34.42 -1.61 27.00
C PRO A 264 -34.50 -3.12 27.34
N THR A 265 -33.86 -3.95 26.51
CA THR A 265 -33.83 -5.39 26.74
C THR A 265 -32.76 -5.76 27.75
N LEU A 266 -31.60 -5.08 27.68
CA LEU A 266 -30.53 -5.22 28.65
C LEU A 266 -31.02 -4.84 30.07
N GLU A 267 -31.76 -3.73 30.20
CA GLU A 267 -32.38 -3.30 31.46
C GLU A 267 -33.34 -4.35 31.98
N ARG A 268 -34.19 -4.94 31.14
CA ARG A 268 -35.10 -6.01 31.54
C ARG A 268 -34.36 -7.26 32.04
N VAL A 269 -33.33 -7.70 31.33
CA VAL A 269 -32.51 -8.87 31.71
C VAL A 269 -31.79 -8.63 33.04
N ILE A 270 -31.25 -7.45 33.25
CA ILE A 270 -30.56 -7.09 34.50
C ILE A 270 -31.56 -6.97 35.66
N SER A 271 -32.74 -6.36 35.45
CA SER A 271 -33.75 -6.16 36.51
C SER A 271 -34.49 -7.42 36.90
N SER A 272 -34.68 -8.36 35.98
CA SER A 272 -35.36 -9.65 36.26
C SER A 272 -34.52 -10.65 37.07
N GLY A 273 -33.21 -10.45 37.11
CA GLY A 273 -32.25 -11.36 37.79
C GLY A 273 -32.19 -12.78 37.21
N GLN A 274 -32.96 -13.06 36.15
CA GLN A 274 -32.95 -14.31 35.42
C GLN A 274 -32.85 -14.08 33.91
N PRO A 275 -32.11 -14.90 33.18
CA PRO A 275 -32.06 -14.80 31.73
C PRO A 275 -33.41 -15.19 31.14
N ASP A 276 -34.22 -14.21 30.77
CA ASP A 276 -35.43 -14.42 29.98
C ASP A 276 -35.06 -14.79 28.55
N THR A 277 -35.10 -16.10 28.27
CA THR A 277 -34.70 -16.68 26.98
C THR A 277 -35.57 -16.14 25.83
N GLU A 278 -36.83 -15.84 26.05
CA GLU A 278 -37.73 -15.28 25.05
C GLU A 278 -37.43 -13.81 24.80
N ALA A 279 -37.09 -13.02 25.81
CA ALA A 279 -36.62 -11.64 25.63
C ALA A 279 -35.30 -11.57 24.85
N ILE A 280 -34.36 -12.45 25.15
CA ILE A 280 -33.10 -12.57 24.43
C ILE A 280 -33.33 -12.98 22.96
N ARG A 281 -34.20 -13.96 22.71
CA ARG A 281 -34.57 -14.40 21.37
C ARG A 281 -35.23 -13.29 20.56
N THR A 282 -36.18 -12.59 21.16
CA THR A 282 -36.87 -11.45 20.53
C THR A 282 -35.87 -10.32 20.19
N LEU A 283 -34.94 -10.03 21.10
CA LEU A 283 -33.86 -9.07 20.87
C LEU A 283 -32.99 -9.48 19.66
N ILE A 284 -32.56 -10.73 19.62
CA ILE A 284 -31.74 -11.26 18.52
C ILE A 284 -32.46 -11.10 17.18
N LEU A 285 -33.73 -11.47 17.11
CA LEU A 285 -34.55 -11.38 15.90
C LEU A 285 -34.81 -9.92 15.46
N GLN A 286 -35.16 -9.08 16.41
CA GLN A 286 -35.43 -7.65 16.16
C GLN A 286 -34.15 -6.91 15.76
N THR A 287 -33.04 -7.18 16.45
CA THR A 287 -31.74 -6.60 16.16
C THR A 287 -31.19 -7.10 14.81
N ALA A 288 -31.38 -8.39 14.49
CA ALA A 288 -30.98 -8.96 13.21
C ALA A 288 -31.69 -8.28 12.03
N GLY A 289 -33.00 -8.06 12.12
CA GLY A 289 -33.78 -7.43 11.04
C GLY A 289 -33.41 -5.96 10.80
N SER A 290 -33.29 -5.16 11.87
CA SER A 290 -32.90 -3.75 11.77
C SER A 290 -31.42 -3.57 11.43
N SER A 291 -30.55 -4.50 11.85
CA SER A 291 -29.12 -4.44 11.62
C SER A 291 -28.74 -4.76 10.17
N LEU A 292 -29.45 -5.63 9.47
CA LEU A 292 -29.15 -5.97 8.07
C LEU A 292 -29.15 -4.73 7.18
N TRP A 293 -30.18 -3.90 7.27
CA TRP A 293 -30.27 -2.65 6.51
C TRP A 293 -29.09 -1.71 6.83
N MET A 294 -28.79 -1.55 8.12
CA MET A 294 -27.68 -0.69 8.55
C MET A 294 -26.32 -1.20 8.12
N ILE A 295 -26.12 -2.53 8.18
CA ILE A 295 -24.91 -3.16 7.66
C ILE A 295 -24.75 -2.84 6.18
N VAL A 296 -25.82 -2.93 5.39
CA VAL A 296 -25.77 -2.56 3.97
C VAL A 296 -25.40 -1.09 3.79
N VAL A 297 -26.07 -0.17 4.50
CA VAL A 297 -25.79 1.28 4.37
C VAL A 297 -24.35 1.61 4.78
N VAL A 298 -23.87 1.08 5.91
CA VAL A 298 -22.49 1.30 6.37
C VAL A 298 -21.49 0.77 5.35
N ASN A 299 -21.73 -0.42 4.79
CA ASN A 299 -20.84 -1.01 3.80
C ASN A 299 -20.85 -0.24 2.48
N VAL A 300 -22.00 0.21 1.99
CA VAL A 300 -22.10 1.01 0.76
C VAL A 300 -21.37 2.36 0.93
N VAL A 301 -21.63 3.07 2.04
CA VAL A 301 -20.95 4.35 2.31
C VAL A 301 -19.44 4.14 2.47
N SER A 302 -19.03 3.09 3.16
CA SER A 302 -17.60 2.74 3.32
C SER A 302 -16.95 2.44 1.98
N LEU A 303 -17.61 1.67 1.10
CA LEU A 303 -17.13 1.36 -0.25
C LEU A 303 -16.96 2.63 -1.09
N LEU A 304 -17.95 3.52 -1.08
CA LEU A 304 -17.90 4.78 -1.82
C LEU A 304 -16.81 5.72 -1.29
N ASN A 305 -16.60 5.75 0.03
CA ASN A 305 -15.63 6.62 0.68
C ASN A 305 -14.18 6.09 0.58
N PHE A 306 -14.00 4.78 0.48
CA PHE A 306 -12.70 4.11 0.55
C PHE A 306 -11.66 4.63 -0.47
N PRO A 307 -11.96 4.80 -1.78
CA PRO A 307 -11.00 5.35 -2.74
C PRO A 307 -10.57 6.79 -2.40
N PHE A 308 -11.45 7.60 -1.81
CA PHE A 308 -11.11 8.97 -1.41
C PHE A 308 -10.16 8.97 -0.20
N VAL A 309 -10.34 8.05 0.75
CA VAL A 309 -9.42 7.87 1.88
C VAL A 309 -8.03 7.49 1.37
N ILE A 310 -7.94 6.49 0.50
CA ILE A 310 -6.65 6.07 -0.08
C ILE A 310 -6.03 7.19 -0.90
N GLY A 311 -6.81 7.90 -1.71
CA GLY A 311 -6.34 9.03 -2.51
C GLY A 311 -5.75 10.18 -1.66
N ALA A 312 -6.45 10.58 -0.60
CA ALA A 312 -5.98 11.64 0.30
C ALA A 312 -4.68 11.25 1.03
N LEU A 313 -4.63 10.01 1.53
CA LEU A 313 -3.42 9.48 2.17
C LEU A 313 -2.27 9.27 1.17
N ALA A 314 -2.56 8.90 -0.09
CA ALA A 314 -1.54 8.78 -1.13
C ALA A 314 -0.93 10.16 -1.50
N HIS A 315 -1.74 11.22 -1.53
CA HIS A 315 -1.22 12.59 -1.69
C HIS A 315 -0.37 13.02 -0.50
N ALA A 316 -0.81 12.76 0.74
CA ALA A 316 -0.02 13.03 1.94
C ALA A 316 1.29 12.21 1.95
N TYR A 317 1.25 10.96 1.48
CA TYR A 317 2.45 10.14 1.31
C TYR A 317 3.44 10.76 0.31
N GLU A 318 2.99 11.25 -0.85
CA GLU A 318 3.85 11.95 -1.81
C GLU A 318 4.44 13.25 -1.25
N ASP A 319 3.68 14.00 -0.45
CA ASP A 319 4.19 15.20 0.21
C ASP A 319 5.31 14.89 1.21
N LEU A 320 5.22 13.77 1.94
CA LEU A 320 6.17 13.38 2.98
C LEU A 320 7.36 12.57 2.45
N PHE A 321 7.09 11.60 1.56
CA PHE A 321 8.04 10.57 1.14
C PHE A 321 8.31 10.58 -0.37
N GLY A 322 7.64 11.42 -1.14
CA GLY A 322 7.89 11.56 -2.57
C GLY A 322 9.28 12.15 -2.86
N THR A 323 9.86 11.77 -4.00
CA THR A 323 11.04 12.46 -4.52
C THR A 323 10.60 13.84 -5.01
N ARG A 324 11.16 14.90 -4.44
CA ARG A 324 10.90 16.25 -4.97
C ARG A 324 11.37 16.30 -6.42
N ARG A 325 10.41 16.42 -7.35
CA ARG A 325 10.76 16.91 -8.68
C ARG A 325 11.25 18.34 -8.46
N ALA A 326 12.47 18.64 -8.96
CA ALA A 326 12.92 20.02 -9.04
C ALA A 326 11.80 20.85 -9.69
N PRO A 327 11.48 22.06 -9.19
CA PRO A 327 10.53 22.91 -9.87
C PRO A 327 11.00 23.03 -11.31
N SER A 328 10.14 22.69 -12.27
CA SER A 328 10.36 22.96 -13.68
C SER A 328 10.61 24.45 -13.84
N PRO A 329 11.70 24.87 -14.55
CA PRO A 329 12.03 26.26 -14.76
C PRO A 329 10.91 27.03 -15.47
#